data_40896e6ae99a2a62ca499b9e838419c7
#
_entry.id   40896e6ae99a2a62ca499b9e838419c7
#
_cell.length_a   1.000
_cell.length_b   1.000
_cell.length_c   1.000
_cell.angle_alpha   90.00
_cell.angle_beta   90.00
_cell.angle_gamma   90.00
#
_symmetry.space_group_name_H-M   'P 1'
#
loop_
_entity.id
_entity.type
_entity.pdbx_description
1 polymer ?
#
loop_
_entity_poly.entity_id
_entity_poly.type
_entity_poly.pdbx_seq_one_letter_code
_entity_poly.pdbx_strand_id
1 'polypeptide(L)'
;LRVLEAGAFSNCSNLEEISIPDGCSEIKDRTFYYCKKLRKATLGNGLKSIGEEAFRECTALETVILPSDTKHIAKNCFYNCRNLTDINLDGNLRFIGASAFYATSISQLSFRNTLETIEAYAFDSCNELQSVAIPAATKSISPDAFSRCQALKFIHVDKDNPAYCDIDGLLYTHGKDTLLIYPWAKGRTAIVPDGTKTVLNSAFFSSKATVLFLPSSCRKVEAWPGLYNLTVVWPISSADGIEAASLSKSALLFVSNGSEGNIKGKGAFARVRNVYGKTLMMGPDSIAYHLTTDTKGTPVAEVALNYGTYLTDYKCPETVEIDGKTYTITSIGEYAFSQNTGTLHSIELPSTLENIKEYAFSTVEKVTSDVLSPLPVSTDAFYSSTFSNAPLYVPAGTAGKYKSAEGWKKFYKIVEIAGTGIDEATISATEPYAVFDANGRRTNALKRGLNILRYGDGTVKKVIRK
;
A
#
# COMPACT_ATOMS: atom_id res chain seq x y z
N LEU A 1 49.25 18.91 1.12
CA LEU A 1 48.12 19.15 0.19
C LEU A 1 46.99 19.77 0.99
N ARG A 2 46.58 21.00 0.65
CA ARG A 2 45.48 21.69 1.38
C ARG A 2 44.14 21.63 0.65
N VAL A 3 44.18 21.60 -0.67
CA VAL A 3 42.99 21.60 -1.52
C VAL A 3 43.24 20.65 -2.69
N LEU A 4 42.22 19.87 -3.06
CA LEU A 4 42.18 19.16 -4.33
C LEU A 4 41.41 20.01 -5.33
N GLU A 5 42.09 20.45 -6.37
CA GLU A 5 41.53 21.35 -7.37
C GLU A 5 40.45 20.68 -8.23
N ALA A 6 39.62 21.52 -8.84
CA ALA A 6 38.52 21.05 -9.66
C ALA A 6 39.02 20.15 -10.81
N GLY A 7 38.39 18.99 -10.96
CA GLY A 7 38.69 18.01 -12.00
C GLY A 7 40.05 17.33 -11.91
N ALA A 8 40.82 17.48 -10.80
CA ALA A 8 42.19 16.98 -10.70
C ALA A 8 42.39 15.50 -11.05
N PHE A 9 41.38 14.64 -10.78
CA PHE A 9 41.36 13.23 -11.12
C PHE A 9 40.14 12.86 -12.00
N SER A 10 39.54 13.85 -12.66
CA SER A 10 38.39 13.60 -13.53
C SER A 10 38.74 12.58 -14.62
N ASN A 11 37.84 11.62 -14.84
CA ASN A 11 37.98 10.53 -15.82
C ASN A 11 39.20 9.61 -15.60
N CYS A 12 39.76 9.55 -14.40
CA CYS A 12 40.79 8.56 -14.05
C CYS A 12 40.17 7.18 -13.98
N SER A 13 39.87 6.59 -15.14
CA SER A 13 39.09 5.34 -15.29
C SER A 13 39.74 4.11 -14.69
N ASN A 14 41.04 4.13 -14.39
CA ASN A 14 41.77 3.03 -13.75
C ASN A 14 42.07 3.27 -12.26
N LEU A 15 41.66 4.40 -11.69
CA LEU A 15 41.83 4.69 -10.27
C LEU A 15 40.86 3.78 -9.46
N GLU A 16 41.41 2.91 -8.63
CA GLU A 16 40.65 1.95 -7.84
C GLU A 16 40.47 2.40 -6.39
N GLU A 17 41.49 3.03 -5.80
CA GLU A 17 41.47 3.55 -4.44
C GLU A 17 42.17 4.92 -4.36
N ILE A 18 41.73 5.75 -3.42
CA ILE A 18 42.35 7.01 -3.10
C ILE A 18 42.36 7.27 -1.60
N SER A 19 43.45 7.81 -1.09
CA SER A 19 43.56 8.29 0.29
C SER A 19 43.90 9.78 0.27
N ILE A 20 43.03 10.60 0.83
CA ILE A 20 43.17 12.04 0.97
C ILE A 20 43.78 12.34 2.34
N PRO A 21 44.90 13.08 2.43
CA PRO A 21 45.59 13.33 3.68
C PRO A 21 44.80 14.29 4.60
N ASP A 22 45.04 14.21 5.91
CA ASP A 22 44.38 15.03 6.95
C ASP A 22 44.56 16.56 6.73
N GLY A 23 45.60 16.97 6.06
CA GLY A 23 45.82 18.39 5.74
C GLY A 23 44.92 18.96 4.65
N CYS A 24 44.14 18.13 3.97
CA CYS A 24 43.22 18.56 2.90
C CYS A 24 41.91 19.06 3.51
N SER A 25 41.59 20.33 3.27
CA SER A 25 40.37 20.96 3.79
C SER A 25 39.21 20.98 2.81
N GLU A 26 39.50 20.77 1.53
CA GLU A 26 38.49 20.88 0.47
C GLU A 26 38.79 19.96 -0.71
N ILE A 27 37.78 19.28 -1.18
CA ILE A 27 37.72 18.61 -2.49
C ILE A 27 36.82 19.48 -3.36
N LYS A 28 37.37 20.06 -4.42
CA LYS A 28 36.61 20.94 -5.33
C LYS A 28 35.75 20.16 -6.32
N ASP A 29 35.01 20.89 -7.14
CA ASP A 29 34.05 20.34 -8.09
C ASP A 29 34.69 19.33 -9.05
N ARG A 30 33.96 18.25 -9.34
CA ARG A 30 34.35 17.22 -10.32
C ARG A 30 35.72 16.58 -10.10
N THR A 31 36.30 16.67 -8.92
CA THR A 31 37.66 16.16 -8.65
C THR A 31 37.82 14.70 -9.07
N PHE A 32 36.87 13.81 -8.75
CA PHE A 32 36.87 12.40 -9.12
C PHE A 32 35.71 12.05 -10.09
N TYR A 33 35.24 13.00 -10.86
CA TYR A 33 34.17 12.84 -11.81
C TYR A 33 34.44 11.69 -12.79
N TYR A 34 33.53 10.73 -12.93
CA TYR A 34 33.66 9.55 -13.80
C TYR A 34 34.85 8.61 -13.51
N CYS A 35 35.36 8.56 -12.28
CA CYS A 35 36.32 7.54 -11.85
C CYS A 35 35.59 6.19 -11.64
N LYS A 36 35.22 5.53 -12.75
CA LYS A 36 34.28 4.38 -12.74
C LYS A 36 34.79 3.14 -12.00
N LYS A 37 36.11 2.99 -11.82
CA LYS A 37 36.71 1.87 -11.07
C LYS A 37 37.02 2.21 -9.62
N LEU A 38 36.83 3.48 -9.20
CA LEU A 38 37.10 3.91 -7.83
C LEU A 38 36.12 3.20 -6.87
N ARG A 39 36.68 2.30 -6.05
CA ARG A 39 35.93 1.47 -5.09
C ARG A 39 35.92 2.07 -3.69
N LYS A 40 37.03 2.70 -3.32
CA LYS A 40 37.24 3.23 -1.96
C LYS A 40 37.89 4.61 -1.98
N ALA A 41 37.29 5.54 -1.24
CA ALA A 41 37.86 6.85 -0.95
C ALA A 41 37.96 7.05 0.56
N THR A 42 39.19 7.14 1.06
CA THR A 42 39.46 7.49 2.46
C THR A 42 39.74 8.98 2.54
N LEU A 43 38.93 9.71 3.28
CA LEU A 43 38.97 11.16 3.39
C LEU A 43 39.60 11.56 4.72
N GLY A 44 40.63 12.42 4.65
CA GLY A 44 41.38 12.87 5.82
C GLY A 44 40.57 13.78 6.75
N ASN A 45 40.92 13.79 8.02
CA ASN A 45 40.15 14.42 9.12
C ASN A 45 40.02 15.97 9.00
N GLY A 46 40.79 16.62 8.14
CA GLY A 46 40.71 18.06 7.91
C GLY A 46 39.64 18.52 6.93
N LEU A 47 38.98 17.59 6.24
CA LEU A 47 38.02 17.88 5.17
C LEU A 47 36.73 18.52 5.71
N LYS A 48 36.37 19.70 5.20
CA LYS A 48 35.19 20.47 5.62
C LYS A 48 34.08 20.49 4.57
N SER A 49 34.43 20.37 3.31
CA SER A 49 33.48 20.42 2.19
C SER A 49 33.92 19.55 1.02
N ILE A 50 32.90 19.02 0.32
CA ILE A 50 33.05 18.26 -0.91
C ILE A 50 32.20 18.98 -1.97
N GLY A 51 32.86 19.37 -3.07
CA GLY A 51 32.27 20.17 -4.13
C GLY A 51 31.25 19.47 -5.01
N GLU A 52 30.68 20.23 -5.94
CA GLU A 52 29.68 19.73 -6.86
C GLU A 52 30.27 18.65 -7.77
N GLU A 53 29.50 17.56 -7.95
CA GLU A 53 29.84 16.43 -8.83
C GLU A 53 31.22 15.78 -8.49
N ALA A 54 31.74 15.97 -7.27
CA ALA A 54 33.09 15.54 -6.94
C ALA A 54 33.33 14.03 -7.14
N PHE A 55 32.34 13.17 -6.84
CA PHE A 55 32.38 11.74 -7.07
C PHE A 55 31.26 11.26 -8.02
N ARG A 56 30.69 12.17 -8.82
CA ARG A 56 29.64 11.82 -9.76
C ARG A 56 30.10 10.73 -10.72
N GLU A 57 29.24 9.70 -10.93
CA GLU A 57 29.48 8.54 -11.81
C GLU A 57 30.66 7.64 -11.37
N CYS A 58 31.08 7.70 -10.10
CA CYS A 58 31.97 6.70 -9.51
C CYS A 58 31.18 5.41 -9.25
N THR A 59 30.79 4.69 -10.30
CA THR A 59 29.81 3.59 -10.23
C THR A 59 30.28 2.39 -9.42
N ALA A 60 31.59 2.19 -9.24
CA ALA A 60 32.17 1.14 -8.42
C ALA A 60 32.39 1.54 -6.95
N LEU A 61 32.13 2.80 -6.57
CA LEU A 61 32.37 3.29 -5.22
C LEU A 61 31.46 2.58 -4.21
N GLU A 62 32.05 1.86 -3.26
CA GLU A 62 31.35 1.02 -2.29
C GLU A 62 31.24 1.71 -0.94
N THR A 63 32.35 2.33 -0.50
CA THR A 63 32.46 2.92 0.85
C THR A 63 33.11 4.29 0.82
N VAL A 64 32.51 5.23 1.55
CA VAL A 64 33.12 6.55 1.83
C VAL A 64 33.03 6.85 3.30
N ILE A 65 34.18 7.12 3.93
CA ILE A 65 34.25 7.55 5.32
C ILE A 65 34.44 9.06 5.35
N LEU A 66 33.38 9.78 5.73
CA LEU A 66 33.40 11.22 5.89
C LEU A 66 34.02 11.58 7.25
N PRO A 67 34.95 12.56 7.29
CA PRO A 67 35.39 13.13 8.56
C PRO A 67 34.26 13.80 9.32
N SER A 68 34.31 13.73 10.66
CA SER A 68 33.26 14.30 11.53
C SER A 68 33.01 15.79 11.31
N ASP A 69 34.01 16.53 10.83
CA ASP A 69 33.95 17.97 10.60
C ASP A 69 33.38 18.37 9.22
N THR A 70 33.07 17.41 8.37
CA THR A 70 32.41 17.67 7.10
C THR A 70 31.03 18.27 7.32
N LYS A 71 30.81 19.50 6.84
CA LYS A 71 29.55 20.26 7.04
C LYS A 71 28.65 20.26 5.82
N HIS A 72 29.24 20.15 4.63
CA HIS A 72 28.52 20.32 3.37
C HIS A 72 28.88 19.22 2.38
N ILE A 73 27.84 18.61 1.83
CA ILE A 73 27.92 17.76 0.65
C ILE A 73 27.17 18.48 -0.47
N ALA A 74 27.89 18.88 -1.52
CA ALA A 74 27.34 19.71 -2.56
C ALA A 74 26.45 18.93 -3.53
N LYS A 75 25.83 19.68 -4.45
CA LYS A 75 24.94 19.13 -5.48
C LYS A 75 25.63 18.05 -6.31
N ASN A 76 24.88 16.96 -6.61
CA ASN A 76 25.33 15.81 -7.41
C ASN A 76 26.62 15.13 -6.91
N CYS A 77 27.07 15.36 -5.68
CA CYS A 77 28.37 14.93 -5.20
C CYS A 77 28.62 13.43 -5.42
N PHE A 78 27.68 12.56 -5.03
CA PHE A 78 27.73 11.12 -5.23
C PHE A 78 26.65 10.63 -6.21
N TYR A 79 26.28 11.48 -7.17
CA TYR A 79 25.28 11.16 -8.17
C TYR A 79 25.66 9.89 -8.94
N ASN A 80 24.78 8.91 -8.99
CA ASN A 80 24.95 7.64 -9.70
C ASN A 80 26.13 6.77 -9.21
N CYS A 81 26.52 6.91 -7.93
CA CYS A 81 27.43 5.98 -7.25
C CYS A 81 26.63 4.73 -6.83
N ARG A 82 26.27 3.89 -7.82
CA ARG A 82 25.29 2.80 -7.64
C ARG A 82 25.70 1.73 -6.64
N ASN A 83 27.00 1.56 -6.40
CA ASN A 83 27.51 0.57 -5.44
C ASN A 83 27.74 1.16 -4.05
N LEU A 84 27.50 2.49 -3.85
CA LEU A 84 27.69 3.12 -2.56
C LEU A 84 26.62 2.66 -1.57
N THR A 85 27.03 1.78 -0.69
CA THR A 85 26.19 1.18 0.37
C THR A 85 26.53 1.72 1.74
N ASP A 86 27.81 2.10 1.96
CA ASP A 86 28.35 2.47 3.24
C ASP A 86 28.93 3.88 3.23
N ILE A 87 28.22 4.78 3.89
CA ILE A 87 28.68 6.16 4.13
C ILE A 87 28.18 6.62 5.50
N ASN A 88 29.13 7.09 6.33
CA ASN A 88 28.78 7.64 7.64
C ASN A 88 28.33 9.12 7.50
N LEU A 89 27.06 9.37 7.73
CA LEU A 89 26.46 10.73 7.72
C LEU A 89 26.21 11.27 9.13
N ASP A 90 26.73 10.60 10.15
CA ASP A 90 26.57 10.92 11.57
C ASP A 90 27.62 11.91 12.12
N GLY A 91 28.36 12.59 11.24
CA GLY A 91 29.25 13.70 11.58
C GLY A 91 28.50 15.03 11.84
N ASN A 92 29.23 16.16 11.75
CA ASN A 92 28.68 17.51 11.95
C ASN A 92 28.03 18.08 10.66
N LEU A 93 27.45 17.20 9.84
CA LEU A 93 26.81 17.56 8.58
C LEU A 93 25.62 18.50 8.82
N ARG A 94 25.57 19.59 8.05
CA ARG A 94 24.51 20.60 8.13
C ARG A 94 23.68 20.68 6.86
N PHE A 95 24.27 20.33 5.71
CA PHE A 95 23.67 20.55 4.40
C PHE A 95 23.93 19.38 3.47
N ILE A 96 22.88 18.89 2.81
CA ILE A 96 22.91 17.90 1.74
C ILE A 96 22.29 18.52 0.50
N GLY A 97 23.10 18.70 -0.54
CA GLY A 97 22.73 19.37 -1.79
C GLY A 97 21.83 18.55 -2.70
N ALA A 98 21.29 19.22 -3.70
CA ALA A 98 20.38 18.61 -4.65
C ALA A 98 21.00 17.40 -5.37
N SER A 99 20.28 16.30 -5.44
CA SER A 99 20.72 15.03 -6.05
C SER A 99 22.05 14.48 -5.54
N ALA A 100 22.47 14.87 -4.33
CA ALA A 100 23.79 14.51 -3.80
C ALA A 100 24.04 13.00 -3.75
N PHE A 101 23.03 12.21 -3.48
CA PHE A 101 23.05 10.74 -3.40
C PHE A 101 22.10 10.07 -4.39
N TYR A 102 21.79 10.73 -5.50
CA TYR A 102 20.90 10.16 -6.51
C TYR A 102 21.38 8.78 -6.96
N ALA A 103 20.49 7.79 -6.94
CA ALA A 103 20.72 6.40 -7.38
C ALA A 103 21.92 5.72 -6.69
N THR A 104 22.11 5.95 -5.39
CA THR A 104 23.02 5.15 -4.54
C THR A 104 22.27 3.95 -3.94
N SER A 105 23.01 2.97 -3.40
CA SER A 105 22.47 1.78 -2.74
C SER A 105 22.45 1.88 -1.20
N ILE A 106 22.41 3.08 -0.67
CA ILE A 106 22.33 3.32 0.78
C ILE A 106 21.00 2.74 1.29
N SER A 107 21.07 1.88 2.31
CA SER A 107 19.88 1.21 2.86
C SER A 107 19.31 1.87 4.12
N GLN A 108 20.13 2.63 4.84
CA GLN A 108 19.75 3.34 6.06
C GLN A 108 20.45 4.68 6.15
N LEU A 109 19.78 5.67 6.72
CA LEU A 109 20.32 7.00 6.97
C LEU A 109 20.18 7.34 8.45
N SER A 110 21.31 7.73 9.07
CA SER A 110 21.37 8.26 10.40
C SER A 110 22.12 9.58 10.39
N PHE A 111 21.52 10.62 10.94
CA PHE A 111 22.09 11.96 11.00
C PHE A 111 22.23 12.41 12.45
N ARG A 112 23.27 13.18 12.74
CA ARG A 112 23.33 13.91 14.02
C ARG A 112 22.36 15.08 14.04
N ASN A 113 22.09 15.57 15.23
CA ASN A 113 21.26 16.77 15.46
C ASN A 113 21.99 18.06 15.04
N THR A 114 22.64 18.04 13.86
CA THR A 114 23.29 19.18 13.21
C THR A 114 22.78 19.41 11.81
N LEU A 115 22.09 18.42 11.21
CA LEU A 115 21.58 18.50 9.85
C LEU A 115 20.43 19.49 9.77
N GLU A 116 20.59 20.54 8.97
CA GLU A 116 19.60 21.62 8.83
C GLU A 116 18.80 21.53 7.54
N THR A 117 19.43 21.08 6.43
CA THR A 117 18.82 21.15 5.10
C THR A 117 19.09 19.88 4.29
N ILE A 118 18.02 19.36 3.67
CA ILE A 118 18.04 18.30 2.65
C ILE A 118 17.37 18.86 1.40
N GLU A 119 18.13 19.03 0.31
CA GLU A 119 17.63 19.64 -0.92
C GLU A 119 16.89 18.64 -1.85
N ALA A 120 16.40 19.18 -2.98
CA ALA A 120 15.62 18.46 -3.96
C ALA A 120 16.36 17.23 -4.51
N TYR A 121 15.65 16.09 -4.56
CA TYR A 121 16.17 14.83 -5.10
C TYR A 121 17.44 14.30 -4.40
N ALA A 122 17.78 14.79 -3.20
CA ALA A 122 19.02 14.46 -2.51
C ALA A 122 19.29 12.95 -2.43
N PHE A 123 18.26 12.15 -2.21
CA PHE A 123 18.28 10.69 -2.14
C PHE A 123 17.35 10.03 -3.18
N ASP A 124 17.05 10.71 -4.26
CA ASP A 124 16.16 10.18 -5.28
C ASP A 124 16.70 8.86 -5.87
N SER A 125 15.83 7.89 -6.08
CA SER A 125 16.18 6.56 -6.60
C SER A 125 17.14 5.74 -5.72
N CYS A 126 17.26 6.05 -4.42
CA CYS A 126 17.93 5.18 -3.45
C CYS A 126 17.03 3.97 -3.15
N ASN A 127 17.04 2.99 -4.05
CA ASN A 127 16.06 1.90 -4.05
C ASN A 127 16.16 0.93 -2.87
N GLU A 128 17.31 0.91 -2.19
CA GLU A 128 17.55 0.08 -1.02
C GLU A 128 17.22 0.78 0.31
N LEU A 129 16.94 2.11 0.27
CA LEU A 129 16.67 2.93 1.45
C LEU A 129 15.34 2.54 2.09
N GLN A 130 15.37 1.96 3.31
CA GLN A 130 14.19 1.43 4.00
C GLN A 130 13.55 2.43 4.95
N SER A 131 14.38 3.22 5.63
CA SER A 131 13.93 4.22 6.61
C SER A 131 14.87 5.40 6.69
N VAL A 132 14.32 6.53 7.15
CA VAL A 132 15.08 7.76 7.40
C VAL A 132 14.72 8.31 8.76
N ALA A 133 15.72 8.72 9.54
CA ALA A 133 15.55 9.43 10.81
C ALA A 133 15.90 10.91 10.61
N ILE A 134 14.93 11.80 10.75
CA ILE A 134 15.08 13.25 10.61
C ILE A 134 15.33 13.87 12.00
N PRO A 135 16.50 14.51 12.23
CA PRO A 135 16.83 15.08 13.53
C PRO A 135 16.08 16.39 13.84
N ALA A 136 16.11 16.78 15.13
CA ALA A 136 15.45 17.99 15.62
C ALA A 136 15.96 19.29 14.97
N ALA A 137 17.24 19.35 14.60
CA ALA A 137 17.81 20.53 13.96
C ALA A 137 17.36 20.78 12.52
N THR A 138 16.69 19.80 11.87
CA THR A 138 16.34 19.92 10.45
C THR A 138 15.20 20.90 10.24
N LYS A 139 15.47 21.96 9.46
CA LYS A 139 14.58 23.09 9.18
C LYS A 139 13.96 23.03 7.80
N SER A 140 14.64 22.38 6.84
CA SER A 140 14.22 22.35 5.45
C SER A 140 14.46 20.97 4.83
N ILE A 141 13.39 20.36 4.35
CA ILE A 141 13.43 19.12 3.56
C ILE A 141 12.65 19.41 2.29
N SER A 142 13.31 19.23 1.13
CA SER A 142 12.57 19.27 -0.13
C SER A 142 11.58 18.10 -0.18
N PRO A 143 10.33 18.33 -0.55
CA PRO A 143 9.35 17.26 -0.69
C PRO A 143 9.79 16.15 -1.67
N ASP A 144 10.66 16.46 -2.62
CA ASP A 144 11.21 15.51 -3.60
C ASP A 144 12.49 14.81 -3.13
N ALA A 145 12.95 15.08 -1.91
CA ALA A 145 14.26 14.61 -1.43
C ALA A 145 14.41 13.09 -1.48
N PHE A 146 13.34 12.35 -1.25
CA PHE A 146 13.30 10.87 -1.20
C PHE A 146 12.46 10.27 -2.34
N SER A 147 12.40 10.95 -3.48
CA SER A 147 11.64 10.47 -4.64
C SER A 147 12.13 9.10 -5.10
N ARG A 148 11.23 8.25 -5.56
CA ARG A 148 11.51 6.92 -6.13
C ARG A 148 12.34 5.97 -5.25
N CYS A 149 12.41 6.19 -3.93
CA CYS A 149 13.01 5.25 -2.98
C CYS A 149 12.09 4.04 -2.78
N GLN A 150 12.25 3.00 -3.62
CA GLN A 150 11.28 1.90 -3.72
C GLN A 150 11.14 1.05 -2.44
N ALA A 151 12.16 0.98 -1.60
CA ALA A 151 12.13 0.28 -0.32
C ALA A 151 11.70 1.18 0.86
N LEU A 152 11.58 2.50 0.67
CA LEU A 152 11.30 3.44 1.76
C LEU A 152 9.90 3.22 2.33
N LYS A 153 9.85 2.84 3.60
CA LYS A 153 8.62 2.52 4.33
C LYS A 153 8.30 3.51 5.44
N PHE A 154 9.33 4.06 6.08
CA PHE A 154 9.16 4.94 7.23
C PHE A 154 10.08 6.16 7.16
N ILE A 155 9.52 7.33 7.46
CA ILE A 155 10.27 8.55 7.78
C ILE A 155 9.94 8.87 9.23
N HIS A 156 10.95 8.76 10.11
CA HIS A 156 10.82 9.11 11.52
C HIS A 156 11.35 10.50 11.75
N VAL A 157 10.64 11.29 12.53
CA VAL A 157 11.05 12.66 12.88
C VAL A 157 11.27 12.76 14.38
N ASP A 158 12.38 13.35 14.77
CA ASP A 158 12.65 13.62 16.20
C ASP A 158 11.50 14.45 16.80
N LYS A 159 11.00 14.03 17.96
CA LYS A 159 9.86 14.66 18.65
C LYS A 159 10.05 16.15 18.93
N ASP A 160 11.29 16.60 19.05
CA ASP A 160 11.66 17.99 19.33
C ASP A 160 11.90 18.81 18.04
N ASN A 161 11.62 18.27 16.85
CA ASN A 161 11.75 19.00 15.60
C ASN A 161 10.65 20.07 15.48
N PRO A 162 11.01 21.37 15.31
CA PRO A 162 10.02 22.45 15.28
C PRO A 162 9.32 22.62 13.94
N ALA A 163 9.80 22.02 12.85
CA ALA A 163 9.28 22.21 11.50
C ALA A 163 8.45 21.03 10.99
N TYR A 164 8.79 19.81 11.45
CA TYR A 164 8.24 18.56 10.95
C TYR A 164 7.80 17.63 12.07
N CYS A 165 6.94 16.70 11.75
CA CYS A 165 6.63 15.51 12.55
C CYS A 165 6.33 14.34 11.64
N ASP A 166 6.25 13.14 12.17
CA ASP A 166 5.71 12.00 11.47
C ASP A 166 4.42 11.48 12.11
N ILE A 167 3.56 10.95 11.28
CA ILE A 167 2.38 10.20 11.68
C ILE A 167 2.44 8.87 10.94
N ASP A 168 2.62 7.78 11.65
CA ASP A 168 2.77 6.44 11.06
C ASP A 168 3.89 6.37 9.98
N GLY A 169 4.98 7.10 10.19
CA GLY A 169 6.11 7.15 9.26
C GLY A 169 5.86 7.95 7.97
N LEU A 170 4.80 8.72 7.91
CA LEU A 170 4.53 9.71 6.86
C LEU A 170 5.09 11.08 7.30
N LEU A 171 5.73 11.82 6.41
CA LEU A 171 6.25 13.15 6.76
C LEU A 171 5.17 14.21 6.68
N TYR A 172 5.02 14.95 7.77
CA TYR A 172 4.10 16.07 7.93
C TYR A 172 4.82 17.37 8.32
N THR A 173 4.16 18.49 8.10
CA THR A 173 4.48 19.73 8.83
C THR A 173 4.27 19.51 10.33
N HIS A 174 4.97 20.26 11.18
CA HIS A 174 4.84 20.15 12.64
C HIS A 174 3.39 20.29 13.14
N GLY A 175 2.58 21.11 12.45
CA GLY A 175 1.14 21.28 12.76
C GLY A 175 0.27 20.06 12.50
N LYS A 176 0.81 18.96 11.96
CA LYS A 176 0.10 17.70 11.65
C LYS A 176 -1.05 17.83 10.66
N ASP A 177 -1.13 18.94 9.95
CA ASP A 177 -2.26 19.24 9.06
C ASP A 177 -1.90 19.16 7.55
N THR A 178 -0.60 19.10 7.22
CA THR A 178 -0.14 19.05 5.83
C THR A 178 0.76 17.85 5.60
N LEU A 179 0.33 16.92 4.76
CA LEU A 179 1.11 15.76 4.32
C LEU A 179 2.11 16.19 3.24
N LEU A 180 3.39 15.95 3.49
CA LEU A 180 4.52 16.32 2.64
C LEU A 180 5.05 15.14 1.81
N ILE A 181 5.22 13.95 2.44
CA ILE A 181 5.76 12.75 1.78
C ILE A 181 5.02 11.50 2.27
N TYR A 182 4.52 10.73 1.31
CA TYR A 182 4.00 9.37 1.49
C TYR A 182 5.03 8.37 0.93
N PRO A 183 5.71 7.58 1.78
CA PRO A 183 6.78 6.68 1.34
C PRO A 183 6.30 5.61 0.35
N TRP A 184 7.16 5.28 -0.64
CA TRP A 184 6.84 4.34 -1.72
C TRP A 184 6.39 2.96 -1.25
N ALA A 185 7.11 2.38 -0.27
CA ALA A 185 6.88 1.02 0.20
C ALA A 185 5.68 0.87 1.15
N LYS A 186 4.97 1.95 1.48
CA LYS A 186 3.69 1.90 2.23
C LYS A 186 2.59 1.13 1.49
N GLY A 187 2.72 0.93 0.19
CA GLY A 187 1.79 0.09 -0.56
C GLY A 187 0.99 0.83 -1.62
N ARG A 188 0.02 0.11 -2.20
CA ARG A 188 -0.86 0.65 -3.25
C ARG A 188 -2.07 1.39 -2.70
N THR A 189 -2.40 1.13 -1.45
CA THR A 189 -3.47 1.82 -0.71
C THR A 189 -2.84 2.83 0.22
N ALA A 190 -3.16 4.09 0.01
CA ALA A 190 -2.74 5.19 0.85
C ALA A 190 -3.89 5.64 1.74
N ILE A 191 -3.72 5.52 3.04
CA ILE A 191 -4.66 6.05 4.02
C ILE A 191 -4.02 7.31 4.62
N VAL A 192 -4.67 8.44 4.38
CA VAL A 192 -4.24 9.72 4.93
C VAL A 192 -4.90 9.90 6.30
N PRO A 193 -4.12 10.06 7.38
CA PRO A 193 -4.62 10.20 8.74
C PRO A 193 -5.65 11.31 8.93
N ASP A 194 -6.57 11.10 9.87
CA ASP A 194 -7.53 12.10 10.29
C ASP A 194 -6.83 13.36 10.84
N GLY A 195 -7.46 14.52 10.62
CA GLY A 195 -6.87 15.81 10.95
C GLY A 195 -6.04 16.45 9.83
N THR A 196 -5.65 15.68 8.81
CA THR A 196 -4.96 16.20 7.62
C THR A 196 -5.90 17.17 6.88
N LYS A 197 -5.45 18.40 6.66
CA LYS A 197 -6.17 19.43 5.90
C LYS A 197 -5.68 19.58 4.48
N THR A 198 -4.38 19.39 4.27
CA THR A 198 -3.70 19.57 2.98
C THR A 198 -2.87 18.38 2.62
N VAL A 199 -2.94 17.97 1.35
CA VAL A 199 -2.06 16.98 0.74
C VAL A 199 -1.31 17.65 -0.41
N LEU A 200 0.01 17.75 -0.32
CA LEU A 200 0.82 18.36 -1.35
C LEU A 200 0.93 17.48 -2.62
N ASN A 201 1.18 18.12 -3.75
CA ASN A 201 1.40 17.43 -5.03
C ASN A 201 2.57 16.43 -4.96
N SER A 202 3.61 16.78 -4.22
CA SER A 202 4.79 15.96 -4.02
C SER A 202 4.55 14.76 -3.11
N ALA A 203 3.53 14.79 -2.24
CA ALA A 203 3.29 13.73 -1.26
C ALA A 203 3.20 12.34 -1.89
N PHE A 204 2.61 12.23 -3.08
CA PHE A 204 2.45 10.98 -3.81
C PHE A 204 3.25 10.91 -5.10
N PHE A 205 4.13 11.87 -5.38
CA PHE A 205 4.86 11.98 -6.65
C PHE A 205 5.60 10.70 -7.02
N SER A 206 6.08 9.99 -6.04
CA SER A 206 6.79 8.73 -6.22
C SER A 206 6.15 7.55 -5.51
N SER A 207 4.89 7.67 -5.12
CA SER A 207 4.14 6.58 -4.51
C SER A 207 3.62 5.62 -5.57
N LYS A 208 3.55 4.34 -5.25
CA LYS A 208 2.83 3.35 -6.06
C LYS A 208 1.34 3.26 -5.70
N ALA A 209 0.82 4.22 -4.94
CA ALA A 209 -0.58 4.25 -4.55
C ALA A 209 -1.50 4.36 -5.78
N THR A 210 -2.44 3.45 -5.87
CA THR A 210 -3.51 3.46 -6.88
C THR A 210 -4.86 3.78 -6.25
N VAL A 211 -4.90 3.76 -4.92
CA VAL A 211 -6.07 4.08 -4.13
C VAL A 211 -5.69 5.01 -2.99
N LEU A 212 -6.49 6.02 -2.77
CA LEU A 212 -6.27 7.04 -1.76
C LEU A 212 -7.52 7.26 -0.93
N PHE A 213 -7.38 7.06 0.37
CA PHE A 213 -8.36 7.49 1.36
C PHE A 213 -7.96 8.84 1.92
N LEU A 214 -8.83 9.82 1.70
CA LEU A 214 -8.70 11.14 2.29
C LEU A 214 -9.67 11.29 3.46
N PRO A 215 -9.26 11.88 4.58
CA PRO A 215 -10.17 12.14 5.68
C PRO A 215 -11.16 13.26 5.35
N SER A 216 -12.28 13.29 6.05
CA SER A 216 -13.28 14.35 5.92
C SER A 216 -12.76 15.76 6.32
N SER A 217 -11.66 15.83 7.05
CA SER A 217 -10.94 17.05 7.39
C SER A 217 -10.17 17.67 6.24
N CYS A 218 -9.81 16.87 5.22
CA CYS A 218 -9.03 17.33 4.07
C CYS A 218 -9.84 18.34 3.26
N ARG A 219 -9.21 19.46 2.88
CA ARG A 219 -9.81 20.54 2.09
C ARG A 219 -9.00 20.92 0.89
N LYS A 220 -7.69 20.61 0.91
CA LYS A 220 -6.80 20.96 -0.17
C LYS A 220 -6.02 19.73 -0.63
N VAL A 221 -6.11 19.45 -1.91
CA VAL A 221 -5.34 18.42 -2.61
C VAL A 221 -4.72 19.07 -3.81
N GLU A 222 -3.41 19.19 -3.82
CA GLU A 222 -2.68 19.76 -4.94
C GLU A 222 -2.64 18.78 -6.13
N ALA A 223 -2.37 19.30 -7.31
CA ALA A 223 -2.35 18.51 -8.54
C ALA A 223 -1.29 17.40 -8.49
N TRP A 224 -1.64 16.18 -8.87
CA TRP A 224 -0.70 15.05 -8.94
C TRP A 224 -0.41 14.66 -10.39
N PRO A 225 0.62 15.22 -11.00
CA PRO A 225 1.05 14.77 -12.30
C PRO A 225 1.59 13.33 -12.21
N GLY A 226 1.00 12.41 -12.95
CA GLY A 226 1.52 11.04 -13.08
C GLY A 226 0.74 9.93 -12.38
N LEU A 227 -0.26 10.22 -11.55
CA LEU A 227 -1.16 9.20 -11.00
C LEU A 227 -2.35 9.00 -11.95
N TYR A 228 -2.19 8.14 -12.92
CA TYR A 228 -3.26 7.74 -13.84
C TYR A 228 -4.10 6.63 -13.18
N ASN A 229 -5.43 6.67 -13.39
CA ASN A 229 -6.38 5.68 -12.87
C ASN A 229 -6.44 5.58 -11.33
N LEU A 230 -6.24 6.70 -10.64
CA LEU A 230 -6.36 6.77 -9.19
C LEU A 230 -7.83 6.61 -8.76
N THR A 231 -8.06 5.76 -7.77
CA THR A 231 -9.32 5.72 -7.03
C THR A 231 -9.16 6.55 -5.76
N VAL A 232 -10.02 7.53 -5.56
CA VAL A 232 -10.02 8.41 -4.38
C VAL A 232 -11.30 8.20 -3.60
N VAL A 233 -11.17 7.86 -2.33
CA VAL A 233 -12.27 7.83 -1.38
C VAL A 233 -12.15 9.05 -0.50
N TRP A 234 -13.10 9.96 -0.64
CA TRP A 234 -13.11 11.24 0.08
C TRP A 234 -14.52 11.51 0.60
N PRO A 235 -14.78 11.30 1.89
CA PRO A 235 -16.13 11.41 2.46
C PRO A 235 -16.56 12.87 2.62
N ILE A 236 -16.67 13.59 1.50
CA ILE A 236 -17.16 14.95 1.43
C ILE A 236 -18.61 14.97 0.94
N SER A 237 -19.39 15.94 1.41
CA SER A 237 -20.80 16.14 1.05
C SER A 237 -21.03 17.30 0.06
N SER A 238 -20.07 18.20 -0.07
CA SER A 238 -20.06 19.33 -1.01
C SER A 238 -18.65 19.57 -1.54
N ALA A 239 -18.56 20.15 -2.73
CA ALA A 239 -17.30 20.66 -3.29
C ALA A 239 -16.93 22.05 -2.75
N ASP A 240 -17.79 22.67 -1.93
CA ASP A 240 -17.56 24.02 -1.41
C ASP A 240 -16.37 24.01 -0.43
N GLY A 241 -15.46 24.97 -0.61
CA GLY A 241 -14.24 25.06 0.19
C GLY A 241 -13.22 23.94 -0.07
N ILE A 242 -13.38 23.17 -1.15
CA ILE A 242 -12.44 22.14 -1.59
C ILE A 242 -11.55 22.73 -2.69
N GLU A 243 -10.26 22.78 -2.42
CA GLU A 243 -9.23 23.09 -3.40
C GLU A 243 -8.63 21.79 -3.92
N ALA A 244 -9.17 21.28 -5.03
CA ALA A 244 -8.61 20.12 -5.73
C ALA A 244 -8.17 20.57 -7.11
N ALA A 245 -6.93 20.99 -7.25
CA ALA A 245 -6.42 21.66 -8.44
C ALA A 245 -6.39 20.78 -9.69
N SER A 246 -6.26 19.47 -9.57
CA SER A 246 -6.55 18.48 -10.62
C SER A 246 -6.29 17.07 -10.13
N LEU A 247 -7.27 16.44 -9.53
CA LEU A 247 -7.35 15.00 -9.61
C LEU A 247 -7.42 14.65 -11.09
N SER A 248 -6.58 13.74 -11.56
CA SER A 248 -6.57 13.31 -12.96
C SER A 248 -8.01 13.14 -13.48
N LYS A 249 -8.29 13.59 -14.69
CA LYS A 249 -9.63 13.41 -15.32
C LYS A 249 -10.05 11.93 -15.38
N SER A 250 -9.10 11.00 -15.23
CA SER A 250 -9.31 9.55 -15.14
C SER A 250 -9.56 9.06 -13.71
N ALA A 251 -9.36 9.87 -12.68
CA ALA A 251 -9.57 9.45 -11.30
C ALA A 251 -11.05 9.16 -11.04
N LEU A 252 -11.31 8.06 -10.33
CA LEU A 252 -12.63 7.71 -9.84
C LEU A 252 -12.75 8.21 -8.39
N LEU A 253 -13.66 9.13 -8.15
CA LEU A 253 -13.90 9.72 -6.84
C LEU A 253 -15.15 9.13 -6.19
N PHE A 254 -15.00 8.59 -4.99
CA PHE A 254 -16.09 8.16 -4.12
C PHE A 254 -16.34 9.20 -3.03
N VAL A 255 -17.58 9.63 -2.88
CA VAL A 255 -18.00 10.69 -1.96
C VAL A 255 -19.10 10.21 -1.01
N SER A 256 -19.43 11.00 0.02
CA SER A 256 -20.52 10.67 0.94
C SER A 256 -21.83 10.40 0.20
N ASN A 257 -22.63 9.48 0.74
CA ASN A 257 -23.90 9.09 0.13
C ASN A 257 -24.82 10.30 -0.08
N GLY A 258 -25.45 10.36 -1.25
CA GLY A 258 -26.32 11.46 -1.66
C GLY A 258 -25.59 12.72 -2.14
N SER A 259 -24.25 12.73 -2.12
CA SER A 259 -23.45 13.93 -2.43
C SER A 259 -22.96 14.00 -3.88
N GLU A 260 -23.16 12.95 -4.68
CA GLU A 260 -22.67 12.87 -6.06
C GLU A 260 -23.11 14.08 -6.90
N GLY A 261 -24.38 14.42 -6.87
CA GLY A 261 -24.94 15.55 -7.63
C GLY A 261 -24.37 16.90 -7.24
N ASN A 262 -23.91 17.05 -5.98
CA ASN A 262 -23.31 18.29 -5.49
C ASN A 262 -21.85 18.47 -5.93
N ILE A 263 -21.18 17.40 -6.35
CA ILE A 263 -19.74 17.35 -6.60
C ILE A 263 -19.43 17.09 -8.06
N LYS A 264 -20.21 16.24 -8.76
CA LYS A 264 -20.01 15.88 -10.16
C LYS A 264 -20.03 17.11 -11.08
N GLY A 265 -19.01 17.23 -11.90
CA GLY A 265 -18.89 18.33 -12.87
C GLY A 265 -18.37 19.63 -12.29
N LYS A 266 -18.07 19.70 -10.97
CA LYS A 266 -17.42 20.86 -10.36
C LYS A 266 -15.91 20.67 -10.36
N GLY A 267 -15.18 21.50 -11.11
CA GLY A 267 -13.72 21.44 -11.18
C GLY A 267 -13.16 20.14 -11.78
N ALA A 268 -12.26 19.47 -11.08
CA ALA A 268 -11.56 18.26 -11.54
C ALA A 268 -12.39 16.96 -11.44
N PHE A 269 -13.60 17.01 -10.90
CA PHE A 269 -14.39 15.82 -10.55
C PHE A 269 -15.25 15.33 -11.72
N ALA A 270 -14.64 14.63 -12.69
CA ALA A 270 -15.34 14.12 -13.87
C ALA A 270 -16.08 12.80 -13.61
N ARG A 271 -15.53 11.94 -12.75
CA ARG A 271 -16.06 10.60 -12.44
C ARG A 271 -16.30 10.48 -10.94
N VAL A 272 -17.54 10.74 -10.53
CA VAL A 272 -17.94 10.70 -9.11
C VAL A 272 -18.91 9.55 -8.88
N ARG A 273 -18.81 8.88 -7.75
CA ARG A 273 -19.72 7.85 -7.26
C ARG A 273 -20.06 8.10 -5.79
N ASN A 274 -21.24 7.71 -5.37
CA ASN A 274 -21.60 7.70 -3.97
C ASN A 274 -20.93 6.52 -3.24
N VAL A 275 -20.47 6.77 -2.03
CA VAL A 275 -20.13 5.72 -1.08
C VAL A 275 -21.35 5.51 -0.20
N TYR A 276 -21.92 4.31 -0.23
CA TYR A 276 -23.08 3.98 0.59
C TYR A 276 -22.70 3.85 2.06
N GLY A 277 -23.44 4.53 2.94
CA GLY A 277 -23.32 4.37 4.38
C GLY A 277 -22.34 5.31 5.07
N LYS A 278 -22.42 5.34 6.41
CA LYS A 278 -21.72 6.34 7.26
C LYS A 278 -20.29 5.93 7.64
N THR A 279 -19.87 4.68 7.40
CA THR A 279 -18.59 4.18 7.91
C THR A 279 -17.94 3.24 6.89
N LEU A 280 -17.02 3.78 6.09
CA LEU A 280 -16.12 2.98 5.28
C LEU A 280 -14.86 2.74 6.11
N MET A 281 -14.58 1.48 6.44
CA MET A 281 -13.44 1.07 7.25
C MET A 281 -12.59 0.04 6.53
N MET A 282 -11.28 0.08 6.76
CA MET A 282 -10.37 -0.96 6.26
C MET A 282 -10.38 -2.16 7.17
N GLY A 283 -10.62 -3.34 6.60
CA GLY A 283 -10.43 -4.60 7.27
C GLY A 283 -8.95 -5.02 7.35
N PRO A 284 -8.64 -6.03 8.15
CA PRO A 284 -7.29 -6.57 8.30
C PRO A 284 -6.75 -7.19 6.99
N ASP A 285 -7.61 -7.54 6.06
CA ASP A 285 -7.33 -8.10 4.74
C ASP A 285 -7.06 -7.03 3.65
N SER A 286 -6.98 -5.76 4.05
CA SER A 286 -6.82 -4.61 3.14
C SER A 286 -8.00 -4.41 2.18
N ILE A 287 -9.17 -4.93 2.54
CA ILE A 287 -10.44 -4.68 1.86
C ILE A 287 -11.21 -3.63 2.63
N ALA A 288 -11.86 -2.71 1.93
CA ALA A 288 -12.73 -1.73 2.56
C ALA A 288 -14.14 -2.27 2.72
N TYR A 289 -14.71 -2.02 3.87
CA TYR A 289 -16.04 -2.46 4.25
C TYR A 289 -16.92 -1.28 4.62
N HIS A 290 -18.15 -1.28 4.13
CA HIS A 290 -19.22 -0.44 4.67
C HIS A 290 -19.82 -1.12 5.88
N LEU A 291 -19.65 -0.51 7.04
CA LEU A 291 -20.18 -1.01 8.30
C LEU A 291 -21.54 -0.38 8.57
N THR A 292 -22.52 -1.22 8.89
CA THR A 292 -23.89 -0.78 9.22
C THR A 292 -24.53 -1.77 10.20
N THR A 293 -25.80 -1.61 10.43
CA THR A 293 -26.64 -2.57 11.14
C THR A 293 -27.80 -2.99 10.25
N ASP A 294 -28.22 -4.24 10.36
CA ASP A 294 -29.45 -4.72 9.73
C ASP A 294 -30.71 -4.11 10.40
N THR A 295 -31.89 -4.48 9.94
CA THR A 295 -33.17 -4.01 10.49
C THR A 295 -33.42 -4.46 11.94
N LYS A 296 -32.66 -5.43 12.44
CA LYS A 296 -32.72 -5.94 13.82
C LYS A 296 -31.64 -5.34 14.72
N GLY A 297 -30.78 -4.46 14.18
CA GLY A 297 -29.67 -3.87 14.90
C GLY A 297 -28.39 -4.73 14.93
N THR A 298 -28.35 -5.84 14.19
CA THR A 298 -27.15 -6.70 14.11
C THR A 298 -26.07 -6.02 13.27
N PRO A 299 -24.79 -6.03 13.72
CA PRO A 299 -23.70 -5.51 12.93
C PRO A 299 -23.48 -6.28 11.64
N VAL A 300 -23.57 -5.59 10.49
CA VAL A 300 -23.33 -6.18 9.17
C VAL A 300 -22.35 -5.32 8.37
N ALA A 301 -21.67 -5.95 7.42
CA ALA A 301 -20.72 -5.29 6.53
C ALA A 301 -21.02 -5.60 5.06
N GLU A 302 -20.80 -4.62 4.21
CA GLU A 302 -20.72 -4.77 2.78
C GLU A 302 -19.25 -4.68 2.36
N VAL A 303 -18.76 -5.60 1.54
CA VAL A 303 -17.48 -5.45 0.86
C VAL A 303 -17.59 -4.28 -0.11
N ALA A 304 -16.94 -3.17 0.22
CA ALA A 304 -17.10 -1.94 -0.54
C ALA A 304 -16.11 -1.86 -1.70
N LEU A 305 -14.83 -2.08 -1.45
CA LEU A 305 -13.80 -2.01 -2.49
C LEU A 305 -12.57 -2.83 -2.09
N ASN A 306 -11.98 -3.53 -3.05
CA ASN A 306 -10.66 -4.12 -2.92
C ASN A 306 -9.61 -3.06 -3.28
N TYR A 307 -8.88 -2.58 -2.31
CA TYR A 307 -7.88 -1.55 -2.48
C TYR A 307 -6.48 -2.13 -2.61
N GLY A 308 -6.01 -2.28 -3.85
CA GLY A 308 -4.58 -2.38 -4.15
C GLY A 308 -3.88 -3.70 -3.82
N THR A 309 -4.58 -4.72 -3.40
CA THR A 309 -4.07 -6.09 -3.44
C THR A 309 -4.40 -6.70 -4.79
N TYR A 310 -3.36 -7.17 -5.52
CA TYR A 310 -3.60 -8.10 -6.63
C TYR A 310 -4.05 -9.41 -5.99
N LEU A 311 -5.36 -9.57 -5.86
CA LEU A 311 -5.91 -10.83 -5.47
C LEU A 311 -5.96 -11.71 -6.72
N THR A 312 -5.26 -12.81 -6.67
CA THR A 312 -5.39 -13.88 -7.65
C THR A 312 -6.57 -14.78 -7.27
N ASP A 313 -6.74 -15.00 -5.97
CA ASP A 313 -7.81 -15.79 -5.39
C ASP A 313 -8.39 -15.05 -4.19
N TYR A 314 -9.70 -14.99 -4.09
CA TYR A 314 -10.36 -14.38 -2.96
C TYR A 314 -11.42 -15.30 -2.37
N LYS A 315 -11.25 -15.64 -1.11
CA LYS A 315 -12.27 -16.26 -0.29
C LYS A 315 -12.91 -15.19 0.57
N CYS A 316 -14.13 -14.78 0.23
CA CYS A 316 -14.86 -13.81 1.04
C CYS A 316 -15.18 -14.43 2.40
N PRO A 317 -14.72 -13.85 3.51
CA PRO A 317 -15.02 -14.40 4.83
C PRO A 317 -16.52 -14.19 5.19
N GLU A 318 -17.05 -14.99 6.11
CA GLU A 318 -18.41 -14.80 6.61
C GLU A 318 -18.52 -13.56 7.51
N THR A 319 -17.43 -13.22 8.20
CA THR A 319 -17.37 -12.10 9.14
C THR A 319 -16.05 -11.36 9.03
N VAL A 320 -16.05 -10.09 9.42
CA VAL A 320 -14.84 -9.26 9.56
C VAL A 320 -14.83 -8.61 10.95
N GLU A 321 -13.68 -8.58 11.59
CA GLU A 321 -13.47 -7.87 12.85
C GLU A 321 -12.81 -6.52 12.56
N ILE A 322 -13.45 -5.44 12.98
CA ILE A 322 -12.98 -4.06 12.82
C ILE A 322 -13.20 -3.33 14.14
N ASP A 323 -12.13 -2.74 14.68
CA ASP A 323 -12.13 -2.01 15.96
C ASP A 323 -12.71 -2.84 17.12
N GLY A 324 -12.35 -4.13 17.19
CA GLY A 324 -12.80 -5.06 18.24
C GLY A 324 -14.27 -5.45 18.16
N LYS A 325 -14.96 -5.14 17.05
CA LYS A 325 -16.36 -5.50 16.79
C LYS A 325 -16.47 -6.40 15.56
N THR A 326 -17.20 -7.49 15.68
CA THR A 326 -17.44 -8.43 14.59
C THR A 326 -18.68 -8.01 13.78
N TYR A 327 -18.52 -7.99 12.47
CA TYR A 327 -19.56 -7.67 11.48
C TYR A 327 -19.77 -8.87 10.56
N THR A 328 -21.01 -9.28 10.33
CA THR A 328 -21.34 -10.32 9.35
C THR A 328 -21.33 -9.70 7.95
N ILE A 329 -20.63 -10.34 7.01
CA ILE A 329 -20.59 -9.86 5.62
C ILE A 329 -21.83 -10.35 4.90
N THR A 330 -22.71 -9.44 4.52
CA THR A 330 -24.01 -9.74 3.90
C THR A 330 -24.11 -9.24 2.45
N SER A 331 -23.18 -8.42 1.99
CA SER A 331 -23.25 -7.84 0.64
C SER A 331 -21.88 -7.62 0.02
N ILE A 332 -21.82 -7.76 -1.31
CA ILE A 332 -20.67 -7.27 -2.11
C ILE A 332 -21.16 -6.06 -2.89
N GLY A 333 -20.48 -4.94 -2.66
CA GLY A 333 -20.87 -3.64 -3.16
C GLY A 333 -20.58 -3.43 -4.64
N GLU A 334 -21.10 -2.35 -5.16
CA GLU A 334 -20.85 -1.88 -6.52
C GLU A 334 -19.36 -1.59 -6.74
N TYR A 335 -18.77 -2.13 -7.80
CA TYR A 335 -17.35 -2.02 -8.16
C TYR A 335 -16.35 -2.61 -7.14
N ALA A 336 -16.80 -3.45 -6.19
CA ALA A 336 -15.95 -3.95 -5.11
C ALA A 336 -14.61 -4.55 -5.57
N PHE A 337 -14.58 -5.29 -6.67
CA PHE A 337 -13.38 -5.89 -7.27
C PHE A 337 -13.13 -5.46 -8.73
N SER A 338 -13.81 -4.42 -9.20
CA SER A 338 -13.69 -3.96 -10.59
C SER A 338 -12.33 -3.33 -10.90
N GLN A 339 -11.63 -2.82 -9.90
CA GLN A 339 -10.30 -2.21 -10.00
C GLN A 339 -9.16 -3.24 -9.81
N ASN A 340 -9.49 -4.52 -9.68
CA ASN A 340 -8.49 -5.56 -9.70
C ASN A 340 -7.86 -5.60 -11.11
N THR A 341 -6.67 -4.99 -11.28
CA THR A 341 -6.00 -4.83 -12.57
C THR A 341 -5.41 -6.13 -13.12
N GLY A 342 -5.54 -7.25 -12.37
CA GLY A 342 -5.26 -8.61 -12.79
C GLY A 342 -6.53 -9.43 -12.92
N THR A 343 -6.46 -10.58 -13.58
CA THR A 343 -7.53 -11.56 -13.59
C THR A 343 -7.67 -12.16 -12.20
N LEU A 344 -8.86 -12.13 -11.63
CA LEU A 344 -9.18 -12.87 -10.42
C LEU A 344 -9.41 -14.34 -10.83
N HIS A 345 -8.48 -15.24 -10.48
CA HIS A 345 -8.60 -16.65 -10.85
C HIS A 345 -9.79 -17.31 -10.17
N SER A 346 -9.96 -17.05 -8.87
CA SER A 346 -11.11 -17.61 -8.16
C SER A 346 -11.73 -16.66 -7.15
N ILE A 347 -13.06 -16.81 -6.96
CA ILE A 347 -13.80 -16.21 -5.86
C ILE A 347 -14.66 -17.26 -5.17
N GLU A 348 -14.63 -17.28 -3.83
CA GLU A 348 -15.53 -18.06 -2.99
C GLU A 348 -16.48 -17.10 -2.25
N LEU A 349 -17.77 -17.28 -2.45
CA LEU A 349 -18.85 -16.48 -1.88
C LEU A 349 -19.46 -17.19 -0.67
N PRO A 350 -19.44 -16.60 0.53
CA PRO A 350 -19.89 -17.25 1.76
C PRO A 350 -21.42 -17.36 1.82
N SER A 351 -21.89 -18.25 2.69
CA SER A 351 -23.31 -18.50 2.91
C SER A 351 -24.08 -17.32 3.52
N THR A 352 -23.36 -16.35 4.10
CA THR A 352 -23.93 -15.16 4.74
C THR A 352 -24.36 -14.07 3.77
N LEU A 353 -23.99 -14.18 2.48
CA LEU A 353 -24.33 -13.16 1.50
C LEU A 353 -25.82 -13.15 1.19
N GLU A 354 -26.37 -11.93 1.14
CA GLU A 354 -27.76 -11.66 0.78
C GLU A 354 -27.86 -11.00 -0.59
N ASN A 355 -26.78 -10.35 -1.08
CA ASN A 355 -26.83 -9.63 -2.35
C ASN A 355 -25.43 -9.35 -2.94
N ILE A 356 -25.35 -9.25 -4.28
CA ILE A 356 -24.17 -8.80 -5.03
C ILE A 356 -24.63 -7.71 -6.01
N LYS A 357 -24.04 -6.52 -5.89
CA LYS A 357 -24.41 -5.33 -6.65
C LYS A 357 -23.78 -5.27 -8.04
N GLU A 358 -24.16 -4.26 -8.80
CA GLU A 358 -23.67 -4.04 -10.18
C GLU A 358 -22.16 -3.87 -10.24
N TYR A 359 -21.55 -4.40 -11.29
CA TYR A 359 -20.12 -4.28 -11.58
C TYR A 359 -19.21 -4.68 -10.42
N ALA A 360 -19.69 -5.52 -9.49
CA ALA A 360 -18.94 -5.94 -8.32
C ALA A 360 -17.60 -6.57 -8.67
N PHE A 361 -17.52 -7.30 -9.77
CA PHE A 361 -16.33 -8.01 -10.19
C PHE A 361 -15.88 -7.63 -11.60
N SER A 362 -14.56 -7.56 -11.80
CA SER A 362 -13.92 -7.62 -13.12
C SER A 362 -14.01 -9.05 -13.69
N THR A 363 -13.12 -9.44 -14.60
CA THR A 363 -13.05 -10.82 -15.10
C THR A 363 -12.62 -11.78 -13.98
N VAL A 364 -13.41 -12.85 -13.78
CA VAL A 364 -13.15 -13.95 -12.84
C VAL A 364 -13.11 -15.25 -13.64
N GLU A 365 -12.17 -16.15 -13.36
CA GLU A 365 -12.03 -17.43 -14.07
C GLU A 365 -12.82 -18.57 -13.42
N LYS A 366 -13.12 -18.46 -12.12
CA LYS A 366 -13.89 -19.47 -11.37
C LYS A 366 -14.69 -18.79 -10.27
N VAL A 367 -15.97 -19.11 -10.19
CA VAL A 367 -16.86 -18.63 -9.13
C VAL A 367 -17.37 -19.82 -8.32
N THR A 368 -17.26 -19.76 -6.99
CA THR A 368 -17.83 -20.75 -6.06
C THR A 368 -18.81 -20.04 -5.13
N SER A 369 -20.00 -20.55 -4.98
CA SER A 369 -21.01 -20.04 -4.05
C SER A 369 -21.38 -21.11 -3.04
N ASP A 370 -21.31 -20.77 -1.74
CA ASP A 370 -21.73 -21.66 -0.65
C ASP A 370 -23.19 -21.44 -0.26
N VAL A 371 -23.93 -20.62 -1.03
CA VAL A 371 -25.32 -20.26 -0.76
C VAL A 371 -26.29 -21.36 -1.26
N LEU A 372 -27.13 -21.91 -0.39
CA LEU A 372 -28.07 -22.96 -0.73
C LEU A 372 -29.27 -22.50 -1.57
N SER A 373 -29.63 -21.24 -1.47
CA SER A 373 -30.66 -20.61 -2.30
C SER A 373 -30.05 -19.39 -3.00
N PRO A 374 -30.06 -19.32 -4.34
CA PRO A 374 -29.43 -18.23 -5.07
C PRO A 374 -29.89 -16.87 -4.55
N LEU A 375 -28.94 -16.06 -4.11
CA LEU A 375 -29.18 -14.69 -3.67
C LEU A 375 -29.45 -13.77 -4.88
N PRO A 376 -30.10 -12.62 -4.71
CA PRO A 376 -30.22 -11.62 -5.75
C PRO A 376 -28.83 -11.17 -6.21
N VAL A 377 -28.60 -11.22 -7.52
CA VAL A 377 -27.37 -10.73 -8.16
C VAL A 377 -27.74 -9.85 -9.34
N SER A 378 -27.11 -8.69 -9.44
CA SER A 378 -27.29 -7.85 -10.61
C SER A 378 -26.86 -8.58 -11.88
N THR A 379 -27.57 -8.37 -12.98
CA THR A 379 -27.22 -8.93 -14.28
C THR A 379 -25.85 -8.47 -14.78
N ASP A 380 -25.32 -7.41 -14.24
CA ASP A 380 -24.03 -6.80 -14.57
C ASP A 380 -23.01 -6.91 -13.42
N ALA A 381 -23.29 -7.76 -12.40
CA ALA A 381 -22.38 -7.96 -11.28
C ALA A 381 -21.02 -8.53 -11.69
N PHE A 382 -20.98 -9.32 -12.76
CA PHE A 382 -19.77 -9.85 -13.38
C PHE A 382 -19.65 -9.36 -14.82
N TYR A 383 -18.42 -9.26 -15.32
CA TYR A 383 -18.20 -8.98 -16.72
C TYR A 383 -18.73 -10.12 -17.62
N SER A 384 -19.14 -9.78 -18.84
CA SER A 384 -19.66 -10.75 -19.81
C SER A 384 -18.69 -11.90 -20.09
N SER A 385 -17.38 -11.64 -20.04
CA SER A 385 -16.33 -12.65 -20.15
C SER A 385 -16.39 -13.70 -19.03
N THR A 386 -16.74 -13.31 -17.80
CA THR A 386 -16.92 -14.24 -16.68
C THR A 386 -18.09 -15.17 -16.94
N PHE A 387 -19.24 -14.63 -17.33
CA PHE A 387 -20.41 -15.45 -17.64
C PHE A 387 -20.16 -16.46 -18.77
N SER A 388 -19.36 -16.09 -19.76
CA SER A 388 -19.07 -16.91 -20.93
C SER A 388 -17.98 -17.96 -20.72
N ASN A 389 -17.03 -17.72 -19.79
CA ASN A 389 -15.81 -18.53 -19.67
C ASN A 389 -15.61 -19.18 -18.29
N ALA A 390 -16.19 -18.60 -17.23
CA ALA A 390 -16.01 -19.10 -15.87
C ALA A 390 -17.08 -20.12 -15.49
N PRO A 391 -16.73 -21.30 -14.98
CA PRO A 391 -17.70 -22.19 -14.37
C PRO A 391 -18.14 -21.63 -13.00
N LEU A 392 -19.42 -21.77 -12.70
CA LEU A 392 -20.02 -21.50 -11.39
C LEU A 392 -20.16 -22.82 -10.64
N TYR A 393 -19.52 -22.92 -9.49
CA TYR A 393 -19.64 -24.06 -8.58
C TYR A 393 -20.64 -23.74 -7.47
N VAL A 394 -21.59 -24.65 -7.23
CA VAL A 394 -22.68 -24.47 -6.27
C VAL A 394 -22.85 -25.70 -5.38
N PRO A 395 -23.48 -25.59 -4.21
CA PRO A 395 -23.73 -26.75 -3.34
C PRO A 395 -24.56 -27.85 -4.02
N ALA A 396 -24.35 -29.11 -3.61
CA ALA A 396 -25.06 -30.25 -4.12
C ALA A 396 -26.59 -30.06 -4.02
N GLY A 397 -27.33 -30.46 -5.07
CA GLY A 397 -28.80 -30.33 -5.11
C GLY A 397 -29.32 -28.93 -5.44
N THR A 398 -28.42 -27.93 -5.69
CA THR A 398 -28.85 -26.54 -5.91
C THR A 398 -28.75 -26.06 -7.36
N ALA A 399 -28.10 -26.81 -8.26
CA ALA A 399 -27.86 -26.35 -9.64
C ALA A 399 -29.13 -25.95 -10.38
N GLY A 400 -30.24 -26.65 -10.14
CA GLY A 400 -31.56 -26.33 -10.72
C GLY A 400 -32.05 -24.94 -10.32
N LYS A 401 -31.85 -24.55 -9.05
CA LYS A 401 -32.23 -23.24 -8.52
C LYS A 401 -31.36 -22.14 -9.17
N TYR A 402 -30.06 -22.36 -9.29
CA TYR A 402 -29.12 -21.40 -9.91
C TYR A 402 -29.37 -21.22 -11.42
N LYS A 403 -29.72 -22.28 -12.14
CA LYS A 403 -30.09 -22.22 -13.58
C LYS A 403 -31.36 -21.42 -13.85
N SER A 404 -32.26 -21.29 -12.86
CA SER A 404 -33.47 -20.48 -13.00
C SER A 404 -33.38 -19.09 -12.40
N ALA A 405 -32.35 -18.81 -11.56
CA ALA A 405 -32.19 -17.54 -10.89
C ALA A 405 -31.65 -16.44 -11.83
N GLU A 406 -32.25 -15.24 -11.74
CA GLU A 406 -31.83 -14.08 -12.54
C GLU A 406 -30.39 -13.71 -12.21
N GLY A 407 -29.61 -13.32 -13.22
CA GLY A 407 -28.18 -13.07 -13.12
C GLY A 407 -27.35 -14.37 -13.14
N TRP A 408 -27.62 -15.33 -12.28
CA TRP A 408 -26.89 -16.60 -12.18
C TRP A 408 -27.07 -17.49 -13.43
N LYS A 409 -28.25 -17.51 -14.02
CA LYS A 409 -28.54 -18.28 -15.24
C LYS A 409 -27.66 -17.93 -16.44
N LYS A 410 -26.94 -16.80 -16.40
CA LYS A 410 -26.02 -16.35 -17.45
C LYS A 410 -24.71 -17.15 -17.50
N PHE A 411 -24.34 -17.87 -16.42
CA PHE A 411 -23.12 -18.68 -16.42
C PHE A 411 -23.25 -19.85 -17.41
N TYR A 412 -22.25 -19.95 -18.31
CA TYR A 412 -22.24 -21.00 -19.34
C TYR A 412 -22.24 -22.42 -18.78
N LYS A 413 -21.71 -22.58 -17.55
CA LYS A 413 -21.59 -23.87 -16.87
C LYS A 413 -21.84 -23.72 -15.38
N ILE A 414 -22.80 -24.46 -14.84
CA ILE A 414 -23.11 -24.53 -13.41
C ILE A 414 -22.88 -25.98 -12.97
N VAL A 415 -21.97 -26.15 -12.00
CA VAL A 415 -21.47 -27.45 -11.53
C VAL A 415 -21.75 -27.58 -10.05
N GLU A 416 -22.33 -28.71 -9.64
CA GLU A 416 -22.49 -29.02 -8.23
C GLU A 416 -21.20 -29.54 -7.63
N ILE A 417 -20.85 -29.03 -6.44
CA ILE A 417 -19.69 -29.51 -5.68
C ILE A 417 -20.17 -30.71 -4.87
N ALA A 418 -19.63 -31.91 -5.16
CA ALA A 418 -19.94 -33.10 -4.38
C ALA A 418 -19.46 -32.93 -2.94
N GLY A 419 -20.36 -32.88 -1.97
CA GLY A 419 -20.09 -33.18 -0.56
C GLY A 419 -19.75 -32.02 0.37
N THR A 420 -20.18 -30.75 0.11
CA THR A 420 -20.28 -29.72 1.16
C THR A 420 -21.74 -29.40 1.53
N GLY A 421 -22.73 -29.92 0.80
CA GLY A 421 -24.13 -29.75 1.10
C GLY A 421 -24.53 -30.68 2.24
N ILE A 422 -25.00 -30.10 3.33
CA ILE A 422 -25.84 -30.79 4.31
C ILE A 422 -27.19 -30.98 3.61
N ASP A 423 -27.55 -32.24 3.31
CA ASP A 423 -28.94 -32.55 2.99
C ASP A 423 -29.80 -32.17 4.21
N GLU A 424 -30.65 -31.13 4.11
CA GLU A 424 -31.59 -30.73 5.15
C GLU A 424 -32.63 -31.82 5.46
N ALA A 425 -32.73 -32.87 4.65
CA ALA A 425 -33.57 -34.02 4.88
C ALA A 425 -32.81 -35.12 5.65
N THR A 426 -32.97 -35.14 6.99
CA THR A 426 -32.58 -36.23 7.89
C THR A 426 -31.19 -36.16 8.54
N ILE A 427 -30.81 -35.07 9.19
CA ILE A 427 -29.82 -35.18 10.27
C ILE A 427 -30.56 -35.29 11.59
N SER A 428 -30.69 -36.52 12.08
CA SER A 428 -31.12 -36.76 13.45
C SER A 428 -30.12 -36.10 14.40
N ALA A 429 -30.58 -35.26 15.31
CA ALA A 429 -29.77 -34.65 16.36
C ALA A 429 -29.00 -35.65 17.23
N THR A 430 -29.28 -36.94 17.06
CA THR A 430 -28.72 -38.05 17.84
C THR A 430 -27.52 -38.73 17.18
N GLU A 431 -27.25 -38.52 15.87
CA GLU A 431 -26.12 -39.14 15.20
C GLU A 431 -25.10 -38.12 14.68
N PRO A 432 -23.79 -38.39 14.79
CA PRO A 432 -22.77 -37.45 14.29
C PRO A 432 -22.73 -37.47 12.76
N TYR A 433 -22.82 -36.30 12.14
CA TYR A 433 -22.68 -36.17 10.68
C TYR A 433 -21.22 -36.18 10.18
N ALA A 434 -20.25 -35.96 11.07
CA ALA A 434 -18.84 -36.01 10.74
C ALA A 434 -18.00 -36.56 11.89
N VAL A 435 -17.04 -37.43 11.56
CA VAL A 435 -16.07 -38.01 12.46
C VAL A 435 -14.67 -37.58 12.02
N PHE A 436 -13.86 -37.11 12.96
CA PHE A 436 -12.49 -36.72 12.72
C PHE A 436 -11.54 -37.50 13.64
N ASP A 437 -10.36 -37.88 13.18
CA ASP A 437 -9.32 -38.46 14.02
C ASP A 437 -8.61 -37.40 14.88
N ALA A 438 -7.67 -37.84 15.71
CA ALA A 438 -6.92 -36.96 16.60
C ALA A 438 -6.10 -35.85 15.87
N ASN A 439 -5.82 -36.04 14.59
CA ASN A 439 -5.10 -35.10 13.74
C ASN A 439 -6.02 -34.17 12.95
N GLY A 440 -7.32 -34.18 13.23
CA GLY A 440 -8.32 -33.36 12.54
C GLY A 440 -8.67 -33.85 11.13
N ARG A 441 -8.28 -35.06 10.72
CA ARG A 441 -8.64 -35.63 9.43
C ARG A 441 -10.02 -36.32 9.52
N ARG A 442 -10.91 -35.97 8.59
CA ARG A 442 -12.23 -36.59 8.50
C ARG A 442 -12.10 -38.07 8.19
N THR A 443 -12.88 -38.92 8.86
CA THR A 443 -12.90 -40.35 8.69
C THR A 443 -14.34 -40.86 8.52
N ASN A 444 -14.51 -41.96 7.82
CA ASN A 444 -15.87 -42.53 7.59
C ASN A 444 -16.33 -43.42 8.75
N ALA A 445 -15.50 -43.64 9.75
CA ALA A 445 -15.83 -44.44 10.94
C ALA A 445 -14.89 -44.06 12.10
N LEU A 446 -15.29 -44.41 13.33
CA LEU A 446 -14.48 -44.25 14.53
C LEU A 446 -13.20 -45.08 14.42
N LYS A 447 -12.02 -44.43 14.51
CA LYS A 447 -10.74 -45.09 14.58
C LYS A 447 -10.29 -45.36 16.02
N ARG A 448 -9.37 -46.28 16.23
CA ARG A 448 -8.76 -46.53 17.55
C ARG A 448 -8.06 -45.23 18.02
N GLY A 449 -8.31 -44.84 19.26
CA GLY A 449 -7.80 -43.57 19.83
C GLY A 449 -8.85 -42.48 19.87
N LEU A 450 -8.42 -41.21 19.96
CA LEU A 450 -9.33 -40.06 20.07
C LEU A 450 -10.04 -39.78 18.74
N ASN A 451 -11.32 -39.62 18.79
CA ASN A 451 -12.18 -39.20 17.69
C ASN A 451 -12.97 -37.95 18.11
N ILE A 452 -13.20 -37.05 17.17
CA ILE A 452 -14.01 -35.85 17.34
C ILE A 452 -15.28 -36.03 16.50
N LEU A 453 -16.42 -36.02 17.15
CA LEU A 453 -17.74 -36.17 16.52
C LEU A 453 -18.40 -34.80 16.41
N ARG A 454 -18.90 -34.44 15.24
CA ARG A 454 -19.74 -33.26 15.02
C ARG A 454 -21.17 -33.67 14.75
N TYR A 455 -22.11 -32.99 15.40
CA TYR A 455 -23.54 -33.22 15.29
C TYR A 455 -24.24 -32.09 14.54
N GLY A 456 -25.42 -32.36 14.01
CA GLY A 456 -26.20 -31.41 13.23
C GLY A 456 -26.70 -30.18 14.02
N ASP A 457 -26.76 -30.28 15.34
CA ASP A 457 -27.09 -29.18 16.27
C ASP A 457 -25.89 -28.28 16.63
N GLY A 458 -24.74 -28.50 15.97
CA GLY A 458 -23.48 -27.75 16.23
C GLY A 458 -22.67 -28.32 17.39
N THR A 459 -23.16 -29.32 18.14
CA THR A 459 -22.40 -29.90 19.25
C THR A 459 -21.18 -30.69 18.75
N VAL A 460 -20.13 -30.70 19.57
CA VAL A 460 -18.89 -31.44 19.32
C VAL A 460 -18.58 -32.33 20.53
N LYS A 461 -18.44 -33.64 20.30
CA LYS A 461 -18.06 -34.61 21.35
C LYS A 461 -16.70 -35.23 21.03
N LYS A 462 -15.90 -35.45 22.08
CA LYS A 462 -14.63 -36.20 22.00
C LYS A 462 -14.89 -37.62 22.51
N VAL A 463 -14.58 -38.63 21.70
CA VAL A 463 -14.79 -40.04 22.03
C VAL A 463 -13.48 -40.79 21.85
N ILE A 464 -13.09 -41.60 22.83
CA ILE A 464 -11.94 -42.49 22.74
C ILE A 464 -12.44 -43.91 22.46
N ARG A 465 -12.05 -44.42 21.29
CA ARG A 465 -12.30 -45.83 20.95
C ARG A 465 -11.08 -46.66 21.38
N LYS A 466 -11.29 -47.62 22.27
CA LYS A 466 -10.25 -48.57 22.73
C LYS A 466 -9.89 -49.60 21.68
#